data_873370d1938c130a84a9ac352cdc1c6f
#
_entry.id   873370d1938c130a84a9ac352cdc1c6f
#
_cell.length_a   1.000
_cell.length_b   1.000
_cell.length_c   1.000
_cell.angle_alpha   90.00
_cell.angle_beta   90.00
_cell.angle_gamma   90.00
#
_symmetry.space_group_name_H-M   'P 1'
#
loop_
_entity.id
_entity.type
_entity.pdbx_description
1 polymer ?
#
loop_
_entity_poly.entity_id
_entity_poly.type
_entity_poly.pdbx_seq_one_letter_code
_entity_poly.pdbx_strand_id
1 'polypeptide(L)'
;MSDVRHDQVRQIVRQQYSRVAESSDACCSSSAPSCCGTSSPEAVSQALGYSTDETGAVPAGANMGLGCGNPQAIAALKAGETVLDLGSGAGFDCFLAARQVGATGRVIGVDMTPAMLTKARASAEQGGYANVEFRLGEIE
;
A
#
# COMPACT_ATOMS: atom_id res chain seq x y z
N MET A 1 22.69 -15.80 -17.00
CA MET A 1 22.02 -16.69 -16.03
C MET A 1 21.42 -15.96 -14.81
N SER A 2 22.01 -14.87 -14.35
CA SER A 2 21.48 -14.10 -13.22
C SER A 2 20.13 -13.43 -13.51
N ASP A 3 19.96 -12.82 -14.68
CA ASP A 3 18.77 -12.06 -15.06
C ASP A 3 17.50 -12.92 -15.14
N VAL A 4 17.58 -14.12 -15.72
CA VAL A 4 16.44 -15.05 -15.81
C VAL A 4 15.94 -15.48 -14.41
N ARG A 5 16.87 -15.68 -13.48
CA ARG A 5 16.53 -16.08 -12.12
C ARG A 5 15.87 -14.92 -11.35
N HIS A 6 16.35 -13.69 -11.54
CA HIS A 6 15.74 -12.49 -10.97
C HIS A 6 14.34 -12.27 -11.52
N ASP A 7 14.15 -12.43 -12.81
CA ASP A 7 12.84 -12.28 -13.45
C ASP A 7 11.82 -13.31 -12.94
N GLN A 8 12.24 -14.56 -12.75
CA GLN A 8 11.40 -15.60 -12.15
C GLN A 8 10.97 -15.24 -10.72
N VAL A 9 11.89 -14.71 -9.89
CA VAL A 9 11.57 -14.27 -8.53
C VAL A 9 10.56 -13.12 -8.56
N ARG A 10 10.76 -12.12 -9.43
CA ARG A 10 9.83 -11.00 -9.61
C ARG A 10 8.43 -11.48 -10.00
N GLN A 11 8.34 -12.44 -10.94
CA GLN A 11 7.07 -13.02 -11.34
C GLN A 11 6.35 -13.73 -10.19
N ILE A 12 7.06 -14.53 -9.39
CA ILE A 12 6.51 -15.20 -8.22
C ILE A 12 5.98 -14.17 -7.20
N VAL A 13 6.77 -13.16 -6.88
CA VAL A 13 6.38 -12.10 -5.95
C VAL A 13 5.16 -11.35 -6.47
N ARG A 14 5.15 -10.97 -7.75
CA ARG A 14 4.01 -10.29 -8.40
C ARG A 14 2.73 -11.13 -8.33
N GLN A 15 2.83 -12.43 -8.61
CA GLN A 15 1.69 -13.35 -8.51
C GLN A 15 1.17 -13.47 -7.07
N GLN A 16 2.06 -13.53 -6.09
CA GLN A 16 1.69 -13.60 -4.68
C GLN A 16 0.89 -12.36 -4.26
N TYR A 17 1.41 -11.16 -4.55
CA TYR A 17 0.72 -9.91 -4.21
C TYR A 17 -0.57 -9.71 -5.02
N SER A 18 -0.64 -10.20 -6.26
CA SER A 18 -1.90 -10.18 -7.02
C SER A 18 -2.98 -10.99 -6.34
N ARG A 19 -2.65 -12.20 -5.86
CA ARG A 19 -3.60 -13.03 -5.12
C ARG A 19 -4.10 -12.34 -3.85
N VAL A 20 -3.20 -11.69 -3.12
CA VAL A 20 -3.55 -10.92 -1.92
C VAL A 20 -4.47 -9.75 -2.26
N ALA A 21 -4.20 -9.03 -3.35
CA ALA A 21 -5.04 -7.92 -3.79
C ALA A 21 -6.45 -8.35 -4.20
N GLU A 22 -6.58 -9.53 -4.79
CA GLU A 22 -7.85 -10.09 -5.28
C GLU A 22 -8.63 -10.80 -4.19
N SER A 23 -7.96 -11.31 -3.13
CA SER A 23 -8.62 -11.91 -1.98
C SER A 23 -9.13 -10.84 -1.02
N SER A 24 -10.32 -11.05 -0.50
CA SER A 24 -10.85 -10.24 0.61
C SER A 24 -10.25 -10.64 1.97
N ASP A 25 -9.45 -11.71 1.99
CA ASP A 25 -8.81 -12.24 3.19
C ASP A 25 -7.39 -11.69 3.33
N ALA A 26 -7.03 -11.29 4.54
CA ALA A 26 -5.66 -10.96 4.91
C ALA A 26 -4.73 -12.16 4.61
N CYS A 27 -3.45 -11.90 4.39
CA CYS A 27 -2.40 -12.80 3.88
C CYS A 27 -2.30 -14.23 4.43
N CYS A 28 -3.14 -14.65 5.34
CA CYS A 28 -3.15 -15.97 5.96
C CYS A 28 -4.36 -16.79 5.52
N SER A 29 -4.35 -17.30 4.27
CA SER A 29 -5.29 -18.31 3.82
C SER A 29 -4.86 -19.69 4.30
N SER A 30 -5.66 -20.23 5.17
CA SER A 30 -5.98 -21.63 5.54
C SER A 30 -5.17 -22.76 4.89
N SER A 31 -3.96 -23.04 5.34
CA SER A 31 -3.41 -24.41 5.44
C SER A 31 -2.05 -24.51 6.16
N ALA A 32 -1.60 -23.43 6.81
CA ALA A 32 -0.48 -23.53 7.75
C ALA A 32 -0.96 -23.12 9.15
N PRO A 33 -0.39 -23.70 10.24
CA PRO A 33 -0.75 -23.30 11.58
C PRO A 33 -0.46 -21.79 11.72
N SER A 34 -1.50 -21.05 12.05
CA SER A 34 -1.57 -19.61 12.21
C SER A 34 -0.39 -19.07 13.03
N CYS A 35 0.62 -18.56 12.38
CA CYS A 35 1.64 -17.72 13.01
C CYS A 35 1.20 -16.26 13.17
N CYS A 36 0.12 -15.86 12.48
CA CYS A 36 -0.50 -14.55 12.64
C CYS A 36 -1.86 -14.79 13.29
N GLY A 37 -2.03 -14.34 14.52
CA GLY A 37 -3.34 -14.27 15.15
C GLY A 37 -4.34 -13.58 14.22
N THR A 38 -5.62 -13.76 14.42
CA THR A 38 -6.75 -13.16 13.69
C THR A 38 -6.77 -11.63 13.86
N SER A 39 -5.68 -10.95 13.50
CA SER A 39 -5.56 -9.49 13.60
C SER A 39 -6.13 -8.87 12.34
N SER A 40 -7.07 -7.94 12.51
CA SER A 40 -7.57 -7.16 11.37
C SER A 40 -6.43 -6.32 10.76
N PRO A 41 -6.54 -5.90 9.48
CA PRO A 41 -5.57 -4.99 8.87
C PRO A 41 -5.31 -3.74 9.70
N GLU A 42 -6.33 -3.21 10.37
CA GLU A 42 -6.23 -2.05 11.26
C GLU A 42 -5.37 -2.36 12.49
N ALA A 43 -5.56 -3.52 13.12
CA ALA A 43 -4.78 -3.93 14.29
C ALA A 43 -3.29 -4.12 13.92
N VAL A 44 -3.00 -4.68 12.75
CA VAL A 44 -1.62 -4.79 12.23
C VAL A 44 -1.01 -3.41 12.03
N SER A 45 -1.73 -2.49 11.40
CA SER A 45 -1.25 -1.13 11.17
C SER A 45 -1.02 -0.37 12.48
N GLN A 46 -1.92 -0.51 13.44
CA GLN A 46 -1.75 0.10 14.76
C GLN A 46 -0.51 -0.44 15.50
N ALA A 47 -0.23 -1.75 15.38
CA ALA A 47 1.01 -2.35 15.91
C ALA A 47 2.28 -1.79 15.25
N LEU A 48 2.19 -1.27 14.02
CA LEU A 48 3.26 -0.59 13.30
C LEU A 48 3.34 0.91 13.63
N GLY A 49 2.49 1.42 14.52
CA GLY A 49 2.54 2.80 14.99
C GLY A 49 1.59 3.78 14.30
N TYR A 50 0.66 3.29 13.46
CA TYR A 50 -0.41 4.13 12.92
C TYR A 50 -1.49 4.36 13.97
N SER A 51 -2.01 5.57 14.06
CA SER A 51 -3.13 5.90 14.94
C SER A 51 -4.46 5.35 14.40
N THR A 52 -5.46 5.27 15.27
CA THR A 52 -6.83 4.92 14.88
C THR A 52 -7.39 5.91 13.85
N ASP A 53 -7.05 7.19 14.00
CA ASP A 53 -7.48 8.25 13.08
C ASP A 53 -6.86 8.07 11.70
N GLU A 54 -5.57 7.70 11.61
CA GLU A 54 -4.89 7.42 10.34
C GLU A 54 -5.48 6.19 9.64
N THR A 55 -5.71 5.10 10.39
CA THR A 55 -6.29 3.88 9.80
C THR A 55 -7.74 4.07 9.35
N GLY A 56 -8.50 4.92 10.04
CA GLY A 56 -9.89 5.26 9.70
C GLY A 56 -10.02 6.34 8.62
N ALA A 57 -8.95 7.06 8.33
CA ALA A 57 -8.97 8.21 7.42
C ALA A 57 -8.77 7.86 5.94
N VAL A 58 -8.36 6.63 5.64
CA VAL A 58 -8.12 6.15 4.28
C VAL A 58 -9.33 5.44 3.70
N PRO A 59 -9.46 5.38 2.36
CA PRO A 59 -10.55 4.65 1.72
C PRO A 59 -10.59 3.18 2.14
N ALA A 60 -11.79 2.62 2.21
CA ALA A 60 -11.99 1.20 2.53
C ALA A 60 -11.21 0.31 1.56
N GLY A 61 -10.49 -0.67 2.10
CA GLY A 61 -9.67 -1.60 1.33
C GLY A 61 -8.26 -1.09 0.96
N ALA A 62 -7.92 0.17 1.23
CA ALA A 62 -6.56 0.66 1.06
C ALA A 62 -5.60 0.09 2.10
N ASN A 63 -6.07 -0.05 3.34
CA ASN A 63 -5.31 -0.71 4.39
C ASN A 63 -5.49 -2.23 4.30
N MET A 64 -4.45 -2.92 3.87
CA MET A 64 -4.42 -4.38 3.74
C MET A 64 -3.59 -5.07 4.84
N GLY A 65 -3.04 -4.32 5.79
CA GLY A 65 -2.19 -4.84 6.85
C GLY A 65 -0.86 -5.42 6.34
N LEU A 66 -0.36 -4.97 5.20
CA LEU A 66 0.86 -5.44 4.55
C LEU A 66 2.07 -4.55 4.80
N GLY A 67 1.93 -3.49 5.59
CA GLY A 67 2.99 -2.55 5.88
C GLY A 67 4.14 -3.18 6.68
N CYS A 68 5.35 -2.60 6.51
CA CYS A 68 6.56 -2.99 7.23
C CYS A 68 6.99 -1.96 8.28
N GLY A 69 6.29 -0.84 8.40
CA GLY A 69 6.57 0.26 9.30
C GLY A 69 5.64 1.45 9.03
N ASN A 70 5.86 2.56 9.73
CA ASN A 70 5.11 3.79 9.54
C ASN A 70 6.04 4.90 9.01
N PRO A 71 6.16 5.06 7.66
CA PRO A 71 7.01 6.10 7.07
C PRO A 71 6.50 7.51 7.38
N GLN A 72 5.21 7.69 7.64
CA GLN A 72 4.61 8.98 7.96
C GLN A 72 5.18 9.56 9.28
N ALA A 73 5.48 8.71 10.25
CA ALA A 73 6.07 9.13 11.53
C ALA A 73 7.49 9.72 11.37
N ILE A 74 8.17 9.40 10.27
CA ILE A 74 9.57 9.79 10.02
C ILE A 74 9.68 10.90 8.97
N ALA A 75 8.80 10.90 7.97
CA ALA A 75 8.92 11.73 6.79
C ALA A 75 8.72 13.23 7.03
N ALA A 76 8.02 13.61 8.11
CA ALA A 76 7.72 15.02 8.45
C ALA A 76 7.24 15.83 7.22
N LEU A 77 6.32 15.29 6.45
CA LEU A 77 5.82 15.86 5.21
C LEU A 77 5.20 17.25 5.43
N LYS A 78 5.44 18.14 4.48
CA LYS A 78 4.93 19.53 4.52
C LYS A 78 3.91 19.76 3.43
N ALA A 79 3.01 20.71 3.67
CA ALA A 79 2.04 21.15 2.67
C ALA A 79 2.74 21.59 1.37
N GLY A 80 2.22 21.16 0.22
CA GLY A 80 2.73 21.50 -1.10
C GLY A 80 3.86 20.60 -1.62
N GLU A 81 4.36 19.65 -0.83
CA GLU A 81 5.42 18.74 -1.29
C GLU A 81 4.92 17.72 -2.32
N THR A 82 5.85 17.26 -3.15
CA THR A 82 5.64 16.09 -4.01
C THR A 82 6.29 14.88 -3.37
N VAL A 83 5.50 13.85 -3.13
CA VAL A 83 5.92 12.60 -2.48
C VAL A 83 5.94 11.46 -3.49
N LEU A 84 6.98 10.66 -3.46
CA LEU A 84 7.09 9.41 -4.20
C LEU A 84 7.09 8.25 -3.22
N ASP A 85 6.10 7.35 -3.37
CA ASP A 85 5.98 6.12 -2.58
C ASP A 85 6.33 4.92 -3.45
N LEU A 86 7.41 4.25 -3.14
CA LEU A 86 7.91 3.08 -3.86
C LEU A 86 7.43 1.81 -3.17
N GLY A 87 6.70 0.96 -3.91
CA GLY A 87 6.02 -0.20 -3.34
C GLY A 87 4.70 0.19 -2.67
N SER A 88 3.94 1.06 -3.32
CA SER A 88 2.74 1.69 -2.75
C SER A 88 1.57 0.73 -2.44
N GLY A 89 1.58 -0.47 -3.03
CA GLY A 89 0.51 -1.46 -2.84
C GLY A 89 -0.87 -0.88 -3.16
N ALA A 90 -1.83 -1.07 -2.27
CA ALA A 90 -3.19 -0.55 -2.40
C ALA A 90 -3.32 0.95 -2.04
N GLY A 91 -2.22 1.64 -1.73
CA GLY A 91 -2.16 3.09 -1.58
C GLY A 91 -2.33 3.63 -0.17
N PHE A 92 -2.28 2.80 0.87
CA PHE A 92 -2.49 3.22 2.25
C PHE A 92 -1.64 4.45 2.65
N ASP A 93 -0.31 4.36 2.51
CA ASP A 93 0.59 5.46 2.84
C ASP A 93 0.45 6.64 1.87
N CYS A 94 0.14 6.38 0.59
CA CYS A 94 -0.14 7.44 -0.38
C CYS A 94 -1.32 8.32 0.04
N PHE A 95 -2.39 7.72 0.55
CA PHE A 95 -3.57 8.48 1.00
C PHE A 95 -3.28 9.29 2.26
N LEU A 96 -2.51 8.74 3.20
CA LEU A 96 -2.05 9.48 4.37
C LEU A 96 -1.14 10.64 3.98
N ALA A 97 -0.17 10.41 3.09
CA ALA A 97 0.71 11.45 2.58
C ALA A 97 -0.07 12.54 1.84
N ALA A 98 -1.05 12.17 1.02
CA ALA A 98 -1.88 13.12 0.29
C ALA A 98 -2.64 14.09 1.20
N ARG A 99 -3.09 13.61 2.35
CA ARG A 99 -3.72 14.46 3.36
C ARG A 99 -2.74 15.44 4.01
N GLN A 100 -1.49 14.99 4.26
CA GLN A 100 -0.46 15.85 4.87
C GLN A 100 0.03 16.94 3.90
N VAL A 101 0.29 16.58 2.63
CA VAL A 101 0.76 17.57 1.64
C VAL A 101 -0.35 18.50 1.13
N GLY A 102 -1.61 18.10 1.32
CA GLY A 102 -2.78 18.91 0.99
C GLY A 102 -3.00 19.11 -0.52
N ALA A 103 -3.95 19.97 -0.85
CA ALA A 103 -4.40 20.18 -2.23
C ALA A 103 -3.33 20.77 -3.18
N THR A 104 -2.32 21.44 -2.65
CA THR A 104 -1.20 22.00 -3.41
C THR A 104 -0.03 21.03 -3.57
N GLY A 105 -0.03 19.92 -2.81
CA GLY A 105 0.94 18.85 -2.91
C GLY A 105 0.50 17.74 -3.86
N ARG A 106 1.37 16.80 -4.11
CA ARG A 106 1.12 15.66 -4.99
C ARG A 106 1.76 14.39 -4.44
N VAL A 107 1.08 13.26 -4.61
CA VAL A 107 1.64 11.95 -4.26
C VAL A 107 1.63 11.05 -5.48
N ILE A 108 2.74 10.36 -5.70
CA ILE A 108 2.92 9.39 -6.78
C ILE A 108 3.26 8.06 -6.14
N GLY A 109 2.36 7.10 -6.23
CA GLY A 109 2.58 5.72 -5.81
C GLY A 109 3.06 4.87 -6.98
N VAL A 110 4.10 4.09 -6.76
CA VAL A 110 4.64 3.13 -7.74
C VAL A 110 4.60 1.73 -7.15
N ASP A 111 4.04 0.80 -7.90
CA ASP A 111 4.03 -0.62 -7.54
C ASP A 111 4.17 -1.50 -8.78
N MET A 112 4.77 -2.67 -8.63
CA MET A 112 4.95 -3.62 -9.73
C MET A 112 3.74 -4.53 -9.95
N THR A 113 2.75 -4.51 -9.06
CA THR A 113 1.60 -5.42 -9.06
C THR A 113 0.37 -4.73 -9.66
N PRO A 114 -0.06 -5.06 -10.88
CA PRO A 114 -1.21 -4.43 -11.52
C PRO A 114 -2.50 -4.49 -10.70
N ALA A 115 -2.77 -5.63 -10.04
CA ALA A 115 -3.96 -5.80 -9.20
C ALA A 115 -3.98 -4.84 -8.00
N MET A 116 -2.82 -4.57 -7.38
CA MET A 116 -2.68 -3.57 -6.32
C MET A 116 -3.02 -2.17 -6.83
N LEU A 117 -2.49 -1.80 -7.99
CA LEU A 117 -2.74 -0.48 -8.58
C LEU A 117 -4.20 -0.30 -9.00
N THR A 118 -4.85 -1.34 -9.50
CA THR A 118 -6.29 -1.30 -9.80
C THR A 118 -7.08 -0.97 -8.55
N LYS A 119 -6.77 -1.62 -7.44
CA LYS A 119 -7.40 -1.37 -6.14
C LYS A 119 -7.09 0.04 -5.63
N ALA A 120 -5.84 0.48 -5.71
CA ALA A 120 -5.42 1.81 -5.29
C ALA A 120 -6.13 2.92 -6.08
N ARG A 121 -6.24 2.78 -7.40
CA ARG A 121 -6.95 3.74 -8.26
C ARG A 121 -8.43 3.80 -7.96
N ALA A 122 -9.08 2.66 -7.76
CA ALA A 122 -10.49 2.62 -7.36
C ALA A 122 -10.71 3.30 -6.00
N SER A 123 -9.82 3.07 -5.04
CA SER A 123 -9.88 3.72 -3.73
C SER A 123 -9.64 5.24 -3.83
N ALA A 124 -8.73 5.69 -4.69
CA ALA A 124 -8.50 7.11 -4.92
C ALA A 124 -9.74 7.81 -5.50
N GLU A 125 -10.40 7.17 -6.46
CA GLU A 125 -11.64 7.68 -7.07
C GLU A 125 -12.77 7.76 -6.05
N GLN A 126 -13.00 6.68 -5.31
CA GLN A 126 -14.03 6.62 -4.25
C GLN A 126 -13.80 7.64 -3.15
N GLY A 127 -12.54 7.83 -2.74
CA GLY A 127 -12.14 8.77 -1.69
C GLY A 127 -11.99 10.21 -2.17
N GLY A 128 -12.10 10.51 -3.46
CA GLY A 128 -11.97 11.85 -4.03
C GLY A 128 -10.55 12.43 -3.96
N TYR A 129 -9.52 11.57 -4.01
CA TYR A 129 -8.12 12.00 -3.95
C TYR A 129 -7.62 12.47 -5.33
N ALA A 130 -7.78 13.75 -5.62
CA ALA A 130 -7.34 14.36 -6.88
C ALA A 130 -5.82 14.58 -6.97
N ASN A 131 -5.11 14.55 -5.85
CA ASN A 131 -3.68 14.80 -5.73
C ASN A 131 -2.82 13.51 -5.63
N VAL A 132 -3.41 12.34 -5.89
CA VAL A 132 -2.72 11.05 -5.87
C VAL A 132 -2.74 10.43 -7.28
N GLU A 133 -1.59 9.93 -7.71
CA GLU A 133 -1.43 9.21 -8.97
C GLU A 133 -0.74 7.87 -8.71
N PHE A 134 -1.19 6.81 -9.37
CA PHE A 134 -0.59 5.47 -9.27
C PHE A 134 -0.01 5.01 -10.60
N ARG A 135 1.25 4.60 -10.59
CA ARG A 135 2.01 4.15 -11.75
C ARG A 135 2.51 2.73 -11.59
N LEU A 136 2.40 1.94 -12.66
CA LEU A 136 3.03 0.63 -12.74
C LEU A 136 4.54 0.82 -12.95
N GLY A 137 5.34 0.21 -12.11
CA GLY A 137 6.79 0.26 -12.23
C GLY A 137 7.47 -0.70 -11.28
N GLU A 138 8.69 -1.07 -11.61
CA GLU A 138 9.60 -1.85 -10.78
C GLU A 138 10.66 -0.93 -10.19
N ILE A 139 11.11 -1.27 -8.98
CA ILE A 139 12.22 -0.59 -8.30
C ILE A 139 13.49 -1.36 -8.63
N GLU A 140 14.40 -0.77 -9.38
CA GLU A 140 15.70 -1.32 -9.72
C GLU A 140 16.84 -0.40 -9.28
#